data_53023dc9a94680c4970df291383fe8a4
#
_entry.id   53023dc9a94680c4970df291383fe8a4
#
_cell.length_a   1.000
_cell.length_b   1.000
_cell.length_c   1.000
_cell.angle_alpha   90.00
_cell.angle_beta   90.00
_cell.angle_gamma   90.00
#
_symmetry.space_group_name_H-M   'P 1'
#
loop_
_entity.id
_entity.type
_entity.pdbx_description
1 polymer ?
#
loop_
_entity_poly.entity_id
_entity_poly.type
_entity_poly.pdbx_seq_one_letter_code
_entity_poly.pdbx_strand_id
1 'polypeptide(L)'
;NLFDVITNSQRMTYRLGAGINPLTGLQQGYGVANQVTIQGGPWGRKVRTGYAAFYAQDQYTRGRMTLQGALRFDRAYSKYPQQTIPKDVWWPSEFVMQETKGIDAYLDLSPRIGMAYDLFGNGKTSLKANLGRYLHPASNDGRYVFANPAQNIVSLASRPWTDSNGNWVVDCDLLNSAIQDNRGTGGDLCGQGDANYGKNRAATQMDPSILGGWKARPDDWQFGVSVQQELLPRVSAEVGYYRRWWPIYEGVDVTDNLAVDPSEFGQFSVVAPTDARLPNGGGYTINGLYNITAAGAARAANNLRTLG
;
A
#
# COMPACT_ATOMS: atom_id res chain seq x y z
N ASN A 1 5.55 -12.86 -16.50
CA ASN A 1 4.93 -13.70 -15.50
C ASN A 1 3.49 -13.25 -15.27
N LEU A 2 2.54 -14.18 -15.23
CA LEU A 2 1.18 -13.96 -14.77
C LEU A 2 1.14 -14.32 -13.30
N PHE A 3 0.63 -13.43 -12.47
CA PHE A 3 0.46 -13.68 -11.04
C PHE A 3 -1.00 -13.46 -10.67
N ASP A 4 -1.63 -14.47 -10.10
CA ASP A 4 -3.00 -14.44 -9.60
C ASP A 4 -2.97 -14.52 -8.07
N VAL A 5 -3.39 -13.46 -7.41
CA VAL A 5 -3.65 -13.49 -5.97
C VAL A 5 -5.14 -13.68 -5.76
N ILE A 6 -5.53 -14.85 -5.28
CA ILE A 6 -6.90 -15.08 -4.85
C ILE A 6 -7.09 -14.39 -3.51
N THR A 7 -7.96 -13.38 -3.49
CA THR A 7 -8.32 -12.69 -2.26
C THR A 7 -9.64 -13.21 -1.75
N ASN A 8 -9.59 -13.75 -0.56
CA ASN A 8 -10.71 -13.99 0.34
C ASN A 8 -11.80 -14.97 -0.15
N SER A 9 -12.11 -15.89 0.71
CA SER A 9 -13.35 -16.67 0.63
C SER A 9 -14.53 -15.78 1.04
N GLN A 10 -15.67 -16.03 0.41
CA GLN A 10 -16.96 -15.50 0.85
C GLN A 10 -17.17 -15.80 2.34
N ARG A 11 -17.53 -14.80 3.12
CA ARG A 11 -17.77 -14.98 4.56
C ARG A 11 -18.71 -13.93 5.14
N MET A 12 -19.34 -14.32 6.25
CA MET A 12 -20.00 -13.41 7.19
C MET A 12 -19.37 -13.62 8.56
N THR A 13 -19.08 -12.53 9.26
CA THR A 13 -18.49 -12.58 10.60
C THR A 13 -19.20 -11.63 11.53
N TYR A 14 -19.26 -12.01 12.81
CA TYR A 14 -19.82 -11.19 13.89
C TYR A 14 -18.71 -10.66 14.77
N ARG A 15 -18.90 -9.45 15.27
CA ARG A 15 -18.08 -8.89 16.33
C ARG A 15 -18.93 -8.78 17.59
N LEU A 16 -18.39 -9.30 18.67
CA LEU A 16 -18.96 -9.22 20.02
C LEU A 16 -18.16 -8.23 20.85
N GLY A 17 -18.82 -7.48 21.69
CA GLY A 17 -18.18 -6.49 22.54
C GLY A 17 -18.98 -6.19 23.81
N ALA A 18 -18.55 -5.14 24.50
CA ALA A 18 -19.30 -4.57 25.60
C ALA A 18 -20.52 -3.80 25.05
N GLY A 19 -21.61 -3.83 25.80
CA GLY A 19 -22.83 -3.13 25.45
C GLY A 19 -23.98 -3.49 26.37
N ILE A 20 -25.15 -2.93 26.08
CA ILE A 20 -26.39 -3.32 26.75
C ILE A 20 -26.95 -4.55 26.03
N ASN A 21 -27.15 -5.64 26.79
CA ASN A 21 -27.80 -6.83 26.26
C ASN A 21 -29.26 -6.49 25.95
N PRO A 22 -29.73 -6.61 24.71
CA PRO A 22 -31.07 -6.17 24.32
C PRO A 22 -32.18 -7.00 24.94
N LEU A 23 -31.92 -8.24 25.35
CA LEU A 23 -32.88 -9.12 25.97
C LEU A 23 -33.06 -8.87 27.49
N THR A 24 -31.96 -8.52 28.18
CA THR A 24 -31.96 -8.35 29.62
C THR A 24 -31.97 -6.90 30.07
N GLY A 25 -31.63 -5.97 29.17
CA GLY A 25 -31.42 -4.55 29.47
C GLY A 25 -30.20 -4.25 30.33
N LEU A 26 -29.36 -5.24 30.64
CA LEU A 26 -28.19 -5.09 31.50
C LEU A 26 -26.92 -4.77 30.70
N GLN A 27 -26.09 -3.90 31.28
CA GLN A 27 -24.74 -3.65 30.75
C GLN A 27 -23.87 -4.89 30.90
N GLN A 28 -23.28 -5.34 29.83
CA GLN A 28 -22.33 -6.45 29.78
C GLN A 28 -20.97 -5.98 29.28
N GLY A 29 -19.89 -6.50 29.84
CA GLY A 29 -18.52 -6.20 29.42
C GLY A 29 -18.08 -6.93 28.14
N TYR A 30 -18.83 -7.94 27.72
CA TYR A 30 -18.55 -8.77 26.53
C TYR A 30 -19.81 -9.54 26.10
N GLY A 31 -19.72 -10.16 24.92
CA GLY A 31 -20.76 -11.10 24.44
C GLY A 31 -22.00 -10.43 23.82
N VAL A 32 -22.03 -9.11 23.70
CA VAL A 32 -23.13 -8.43 23.00
C VAL A 32 -22.77 -8.27 21.53
N ALA A 33 -23.66 -8.69 20.63
CA ALA A 33 -23.52 -8.49 19.21
C ALA A 33 -23.55 -6.99 18.89
N ASN A 34 -22.49 -6.46 18.27
CA ASN A 34 -22.37 -5.03 17.97
C ASN A 34 -21.96 -4.72 16.52
N GLN A 35 -21.56 -5.71 15.75
CA GLN A 35 -21.20 -5.54 14.35
C GLN A 35 -21.37 -6.83 13.57
N VAL A 36 -21.85 -6.71 12.35
CA VAL A 36 -21.76 -7.76 11.33
C VAL A 36 -20.92 -7.27 10.16
N THR A 37 -20.13 -8.17 9.61
CA THR A 37 -19.29 -7.90 8.44
C THR A 37 -19.55 -8.96 7.39
N ILE A 38 -19.82 -8.53 6.17
CA ILE A 38 -19.92 -9.40 4.99
C ILE A 38 -18.71 -9.19 4.10
N GLN A 39 -18.31 -10.24 3.41
CA GLN A 39 -17.24 -10.23 2.42
C GLN A 39 -17.63 -11.06 1.21
N GLY A 40 -17.65 -10.42 0.06
CA GLY A 40 -17.86 -11.08 -1.24
C GLY A 40 -16.58 -11.72 -1.76
N GLY A 41 -16.72 -12.75 -2.56
CA GLY A 41 -15.62 -13.47 -3.20
C GLY A 41 -15.90 -14.98 -3.35
N PRO A 42 -14.95 -15.79 -3.85
CA PRO A 42 -13.54 -15.45 -4.13
C PRO A 42 -13.36 -14.70 -5.44
N TRP A 43 -12.35 -13.85 -5.48
CA TRP A 43 -11.90 -13.20 -6.71
C TRP A 43 -10.39 -12.96 -6.66
N GLY A 44 -9.75 -12.84 -7.83
CA GLY A 44 -8.31 -12.70 -7.94
C GLY A 44 -7.89 -11.31 -8.40
N ARG A 45 -6.70 -10.90 -7.99
CA ARG A 45 -6.00 -9.73 -8.53
C ARG A 45 -4.94 -10.23 -9.50
N LYS A 46 -5.14 -9.97 -10.79
CA LYS A 46 -4.22 -10.43 -11.84
C LYS A 46 -3.28 -9.31 -12.22
N VAL A 47 -2.01 -9.66 -12.36
CA VAL A 47 -0.98 -8.75 -12.89
C VAL A 47 -0.05 -9.51 -13.83
N ARG A 48 0.32 -8.88 -14.93
CA ARG A 48 1.39 -9.34 -15.82
C ARG A 48 2.52 -8.35 -15.79
N THR A 49 3.70 -8.80 -15.41
CA THR A 49 4.92 -8.01 -15.42
C THR A 49 5.83 -8.53 -16.52
N GLY A 50 6.29 -7.64 -17.37
CA GLY A 50 7.25 -7.92 -18.42
C GLY A 50 8.57 -7.20 -18.18
N TYR A 51 9.65 -7.85 -18.60
CA TYR A 51 11.00 -7.38 -18.39
C TYR A 51 11.92 -7.79 -19.54
N ALA A 52 12.73 -6.84 -20.02
CA ALA A 52 13.78 -7.08 -21.00
C ALA A 52 15.01 -6.27 -20.64
N ALA A 53 16.19 -6.83 -20.89
CA ALA A 53 17.44 -6.15 -20.63
C ALA A 53 18.52 -6.53 -21.65
N PHE A 54 19.38 -5.55 -21.97
CA PHE A 54 20.60 -5.72 -22.75
C PHE A 54 21.76 -5.19 -21.94
N TYR A 55 22.90 -5.86 -21.99
CA TYR A 55 24.09 -5.38 -21.30
C TYR A 55 25.35 -5.63 -22.14
N ALA A 56 26.34 -4.78 -21.92
CA ALA A 56 27.70 -4.95 -22.38
C ALA A 56 28.63 -4.78 -21.19
N GLN A 57 29.66 -5.60 -21.14
CA GLN A 57 30.69 -5.52 -20.10
C GLN A 57 32.06 -5.81 -20.70
N ASP A 58 33.10 -5.18 -20.14
CA ASP A 58 34.46 -5.44 -20.48
C ASP A 58 35.38 -5.34 -19.27
N GLN A 59 36.51 -6.03 -19.34
CA GLN A 59 37.55 -5.98 -18.33
C GLN A 59 38.90 -5.75 -19.03
N TYR A 60 39.56 -4.70 -18.60
CA TYR A 60 40.87 -4.31 -19.13
C TYR A 60 41.93 -4.39 -18.04
N THR A 61 43.00 -5.15 -18.28
CA THR A 61 44.11 -5.25 -17.36
C THR A 61 45.38 -4.74 -18.02
N ARG A 62 46.06 -3.80 -17.38
CA ARG A 62 47.33 -3.26 -17.82
C ARG A 62 48.28 -3.06 -16.65
N GLY A 63 49.37 -3.80 -16.64
CA GLY A 63 50.36 -3.75 -15.58
C GLY A 63 49.75 -4.10 -14.21
N ARG A 64 49.69 -3.12 -13.33
CA ARG A 64 49.19 -3.25 -11.94
C ARG A 64 47.69 -2.94 -11.78
N MET A 65 47.03 -2.54 -12.86
CA MET A 65 45.67 -2.05 -12.82
C MET A 65 44.73 -2.97 -13.59
N THR A 66 43.62 -3.33 -12.96
CA THR A 66 42.48 -3.96 -13.63
C THR A 66 41.28 -3.04 -13.51
N LEU A 67 40.69 -2.70 -14.66
CA LEU A 67 39.45 -1.94 -14.76
C LEU A 67 38.34 -2.86 -15.25
N GLN A 68 37.16 -2.73 -14.69
CA GLN A 68 35.99 -3.43 -15.14
C GLN A 68 34.86 -2.42 -15.36
N GLY A 69 34.19 -2.51 -16.49
CA GLY A 69 33.08 -1.66 -16.84
C GLY A 69 31.91 -2.48 -17.36
N ALA A 70 30.71 -2.11 -16.97
CA ALA A 70 29.48 -2.67 -17.51
C ALA A 70 28.43 -1.58 -17.67
N LEU A 71 27.64 -1.67 -18.72
CA LEU A 71 26.46 -0.85 -18.95
C LEU A 71 25.29 -1.77 -19.28
N ARG A 72 24.19 -1.58 -18.57
CA ARG A 72 22.98 -2.35 -18.77
C ARG A 72 21.82 -1.42 -19.04
N PHE A 73 21.07 -1.69 -20.11
CA PHE A 73 19.80 -1.08 -20.42
C PHE A 73 18.68 -2.04 -19.97
N ASP A 74 17.69 -1.51 -19.29
CA ASP A 74 16.54 -2.25 -18.77
C ASP A 74 15.24 -1.60 -19.23
N ARG A 75 14.26 -2.44 -19.60
CA ARG A 75 12.88 -2.06 -19.84
C ARG A 75 11.96 -2.95 -19.00
N ALA A 76 11.08 -2.34 -18.20
CA ALA A 76 10.11 -3.08 -17.41
C ALA A 76 8.71 -2.44 -17.55
N TYR A 77 7.67 -3.27 -17.57
CA TYR A 77 6.27 -2.81 -17.66
C TYR A 77 5.34 -3.75 -16.90
N SER A 78 4.13 -3.28 -16.62
CA SER A 78 3.06 -4.12 -16.08
C SER A 78 1.73 -3.84 -16.75
N LYS A 79 0.84 -4.82 -16.74
CA LYS A 79 -0.56 -4.67 -17.15
C LYS A 79 -1.45 -5.59 -16.32
N TYR A 80 -2.70 -5.23 -16.23
CA TYR A 80 -3.73 -5.97 -15.53
C TYR A 80 -4.69 -6.55 -16.54
N PRO A 81 -4.67 -7.87 -16.79
CA PRO A 81 -5.63 -8.52 -17.69
C PRO A 81 -7.05 -8.27 -17.22
N GLN A 82 -8.01 -8.44 -18.11
CA GLN A 82 -9.41 -8.43 -17.74
C GLN A 82 -9.66 -9.37 -16.56
N GLN A 83 -10.43 -8.91 -15.59
CA GLN A 83 -10.75 -9.62 -14.38
C GLN A 83 -12.25 -9.55 -14.14
N THR A 84 -12.81 -10.63 -13.61
CA THR A 84 -14.24 -10.72 -13.33
C THR A 84 -14.43 -11.19 -11.90
N ILE A 85 -15.28 -10.49 -11.16
CA ILE A 85 -15.82 -10.96 -9.89
C ILE A 85 -17.14 -11.64 -10.22
N PRO A 86 -17.27 -12.94 -10.02
CA PRO A 86 -18.51 -13.65 -10.32
C PRO A 86 -19.61 -13.25 -9.32
N LYS A 87 -20.86 -13.42 -9.75
CA LYS A 87 -22.02 -13.30 -8.85
C LYS A 87 -21.92 -14.34 -7.73
N ASP A 88 -22.20 -13.93 -6.51
CA ASP A 88 -22.37 -14.81 -5.34
C ASP A 88 -23.41 -14.25 -4.36
N VAL A 89 -23.59 -14.87 -3.19
CA VAL A 89 -24.56 -14.45 -2.18
C VAL A 89 -24.34 -13.01 -1.71
N TRP A 90 -23.08 -12.60 -1.55
CA TRP A 90 -22.71 -11.24 -1.11
C TRP A 90 -22.36 -10.33 -2.28
N TRP A 91 -22.37 -10.83 -3.51
CA TRP A 91 -22.05 -10.10 -4.72
C TRP A 91 -23.18 -10.31 -5.76
N PRO A 92 -24.28 -9.54 -5.69
CA PRO A 92 -25.52 -9.88 -6.41
C PRO A 92 -25.43 -9.78 -7.93
N SER A 93 -24.40 -9.16 -8.49
CA SER A 93 -24.16 -9.04 -9.93
C SER A 93 -22.69 -9.26 -10.27
N GLU A 94 -22.44 -9.79 -11.47
CA GLU A 94 -21.08 -9.89 -11.99
C GLU A 94 -20.48 -8.48 -12.18
N PHE A 95 -19.19 -8.35 -11.82
CA PHE A 95 -18.44 -7.12 -12.02
C PHE A 95 -17.20 -7.39 -12.88
N VAL A 96 -17.12 -6.73 -14.05
CA VAL A 96 -16.02 -6.91 -15.01
C VAL A 96 -15.11 -5.69 -14.98
N MET A 97 -13.84 -5.91 -14.69
CA MET A 97 -12.76 -4.93 -14.80
C MET A 97 -12.02 -5.17 -16.11
N GLN A 98 -12.04 -4.19 -17.00
CA GLN A 98 -11.37 -4.27 -18.29
C GLN A 98 -9.84 -4.32 -18.15
N GLU A 99 -9.16 -4.84 -19.18
CA GLU A 99 -7.69 -4.80 -19.22
C GLU A 99 -7.21 -3.36 -19.07
N THR A 100 -6.28 -3.15 -18.13
CA THR A 100 -5.75 -1.83 -17.79
C THR A 100 -4.22 -1.89 -17.80
N LYS A 101 -3.57 -0.83 -18.29
CA LYS A 101 -2.12 -0.66 -18.16
C LYS A 101 -1.75 -0.29 -16.72
N GLY A 102 -0.67 -0.89 -16.23
CA GLY A 102 -0.01 -0.48 -15.00
C GLY A 102 1.19 0.42 -15.34
N ILE A 103 2.40 -0.09 -15.11
CA ILE A 103 3.62 0.57 -15.58
C ILE A 103 3.69 0.47 -17.10
N ASP A 104 3.76 1.60 -17.77
CA ASP A 104 3.80 1.63 -19.25
C ASP A 104 5.18 1.17 -19.75
N ALA A 105 6.25 1.84 -19.31
CA ALA A 105 7.62 1.36 -19.48
C ALA A 105 8.59 2.12 -18.57
N TYR A 106 9.22 1.45 -17.64
CA TYR A 106 10.44 1.98 -17.03
C TYR A 106 11.61 1.75 -17.98
N LEU A 107 12.39 2.79 -18.22
CA LEU A 107 13.58 2.77 -19.04
C LEU A 107 14.78 3.18 -18.20
N ASP A 108 15.78 2.33 -18.11
CA ASP A 108 16.90 2.54 -17.21
C ASP A 108 18.24 2.20 -17.85
N LEU A 109 19.26 2.97 -17.46
CA LEU A 109 20.66 2.64 -17.69
C LEU A 109 21.34 2.42 -16.35
N SER A 110 21.99 1.27 -16.20
CA SER A 110 22.67 0.85 -14.97
C SER A 110 24.15 0.67 -15.23
N PRO A 111 24.98 1.72 -15.01
CA PRO A 111 26.43 1.60 -15.10
C PRO A 111 26.98 0.86 -13.89
N ARG A 112 28.04 0.08 -14.10
CA ARG A 112 28.86 -0.54 -13.05
C ARG A 112 30.30 -0.41 -13.42
N ILE A 113 31.12 0.08 -12.52
CA ILE A 113 32.54 0.30 -12.71
C ILE A 113 33.27 -0.30 -11.51
N GLY A 114 34.35 -0.99 -11.76
CA GLY A 114 35.25 -1.53 -10.76
C GLY A 114 36.71 -1.30 -11.13
N MET A 115 37.53 -1.11 -10.13
CA MET A 115 38.99 -0.98 -10.27
C MET A 115 39.68 -1.80 -9.19
N ALA A 116 40.74 -2.48 -9.58
CA ALA A 116 41.70 -3.07 -8.65
C ALA A 116 43.11 -2.61 -9.07
N TYR A 117 43.90 -2.12 -8.12
CA TYR A 117 45.22 -1.62 -8.35
C TYR A 117 46.22 -2.17 -7.31
N ASP A 118 47.28 -2.85 -7.79
CA ASP A 118 48.41 -3.26 -6.95
C ASP A 118 49.32 -2.06 -6.72
N LEU A 119 49.25 -1.47 -5.51
CA LEU A 119 49.93 -0.24 -5.16
C LEU A 119 51.44 -0.30 -5.32
N PHE A 120 52.05 -1.40 -4.95
CA PHE A 120 53.54 -1.55 -4.95
C PHE A 120 54.04 -2.53 -6.04
N GLY A 121 53.15 -3.21 -6.75
CA GLY A 121 53.51 -4.16 -7.81
C GLY A 121 54.10 -5.47 -7.29
N ASN A 122 53.89 -5.77 -6.04
CA ASN A 122 54.36 -7.00 -5.38
C ASN A 122 53.23 -7.96 -4.98
N GLY A 123 52.00 -7.64 -5.37
CA GLY A 123 50.79 -8.42 -5.09
C GLY A 123 50.31 -8.38 -3.63
N LYS A 124 50.97 -7.59 -2.76
CA LYS A 124 50.69 -7.59 -1.33
C LYS A 124 49.72 -6.51 -0.89
N THR A 125 49.65 -5.40 -1.64
CA THR A 125 48.77 -4.28 -1.30
C THR A 125 47.87 -3.95 -2.49
N SER A 126 46.57 -4.18 -2.34
CA SER A 126 45.57 -3.92 -3.35
C SER A 126 44.61 -2.81 -2.92
N LEU A 127 44.48 -1.78 -3.75
CA LEU A 127 43.42 -0.80 -3.68
C LEU A 127 42.27 -1.24 -4.59
N LYS A 128 41.06 -1.31 -4.04
CA LYS A 128 39.86 -1.67 -4.79
C LYS A 128 38.85 -0.52 -4.70
N ALA A 129 38.17 -0.22 -5.81
CA ALA A 129 37.06 0.72 -5.83
C ALA A 129 35.96 0.19 -6.73
N ASN A 130 34.73 0.45 -6.37
CA ASN A 130 33.56 0.12 -7.19
C ASN A 130 32.47 1.18 -7.07
N LEU A 131 31.70 1.33 -8.14
CA LEU A 131 30.51 2.16 -8.20
C LEU A 131 29.51 1.47 -9.12
N GLY A 132 28.27 1.34 -8.64
CA GLY A 132 27.23 0.74 -9.47
C GLY A 132 25.83 1.24 -9.13
N ARG A 133 24.97 1.28 -10.15
CA ARG A 133 23.53 1.51 -10.02
C ARG A 133 22.81 0.18 -10.07
N TYR A 134 21.87 -0.03 -9.16
CA TYR A 134 21.06 -1.23 -9.03
C TYR A 134 19.59 -0.86 -9.02
N LEU A 135 18.83 -1.53 -9.86
CA LEU A 135 17.40 -1.27 -10.02
C LEU A 135 16.59 -2.21 -9.13
N HIS A 136 15.51 -1.70 -8.56
CA HIS A 136 14.52 -2.56 -7.94
C HIS A 136 13.97 -3.58 -8.96
N PRO A 137 13.87 -4.87 -8.63
CA PRO A 137 13.42 -5.88 -9.59
C PRO A 137 12.01 -5.61 -10.09
N ALA A 138 11.73 -6.01 -11.32
CA ALA A 138 10.36 -6.08 -11.80
C ALA A 138 9.65 -7.23 -11.08
N SER A 139 8.66 -6.89 -10.28
CA SER A 139 7.94 -7.80 -9.40
C SER A 139 6.43 -7.73 -9.62
N ASN A 140 5.68 -8.56 -8.91
CA ASN A 140 4.22 -8.54 -8.93
C ASN A 140 3.67 -7.83 -7.67
N ASP A 141 4.41 -6.88 -7.15
CA ASP A 141 4.08 -6.05 -5.98
C ASP A 141 4.50 -4.60 -6.19
N GLY A 142 4.44 -3.78 -5.15
CA GLY A 142 4.82 -2.38 -5.17
C GLY A 142 4.17 -1.59 -6.31
N ARG A 143 4.95 -0.76 -6.97
CA ARG A 143 4.46 0.11 -8.06
C ARG A 143 3.83 -0.63 -9.23
N TYR A 144 4.28 -1.88 -9.48
CA TYR A 144 3.75 -2.69 -10.58
C TYR A 144 2.28 -3.09 -10.40
N VAL A 145 1.73 -2.97 -9.20
CA VAL A 145 0.34 -3.35 -8.89
C VAL A 145 -0.53 -2.17 -8.42
N PHE A 146 0.04 -1.01 -8.10
CA PHE A 146 -0.70 0.10 -7.50
C PHE A 146 -1.89 0.58 -8.34
N ALA A 147 -1.73 0.64 -9.66
CA ALA A 147 -2.80 1.07 -10.56
C ALA A 147 -3.80 -0.05 -10.90
N ASN A 148 -3.71 -1.23 -10.27
CA ASN A 148 -4.64 -2.32 -10.54
C ASN A 148 -6.04 -1.98 -10.01
N PRO A 149 -7.05 -1.82 -10.89
CA PRO A 149 -8.41 -1.48 -10.46
C PRO A 149 -9.00 -2.50 -9.49
N ALA A 150 -8.55 -3.74 -9.54
CA ALA A 150 -8.99 -4.78 -8.62
C ALA A 150 -8.57 -4.53 -7.14
N GLN A 151 -7.62 -3.65 -6.89
CA GLN A 151 -7.25 -3.26 -5.52
C GLN A 151 -8.23 -2.29 -4.87
N ASN A 152 -9.04 -1.61 -5.68
CA ASN A 152 -9.94 -0.56 -5.23
C ASN A 152 -11.38 -1.05 -5.05
N ILE A 153 -11.62 -2.35 -5.19
CA ILE A 153 -12.94 -2.94 -5.00
C ILE A 153 -13.25 -3.01 -3.50
N VAL A 154 -14.37 -2.43 -3.12
CA VAL A 154 -14.92 -2.55 -1.75
C VAL A 154 -15.62 -3.89 -1.64
N SER A 155 -14.88 -4.93 -1.28
CA SER A 155 -15.38 -6.31 -1.15
C SER A 155 -15.73 -6.71 0.28
N LEU A 156 -15.52 -5.81 1.23
CA LEU A 156 -15.81 -6.01 2.64
C LEU A 156 -16.66 -4.84 3.13
N ALA A 157 -17.78 -5.14 3.76
CA ALA A 157 -18.63 -4.14 4.40
C ALA A 157 -18.96 -4.54 5.82
N SER A 158 -18.71 -3.63 6.75
CA SER A 158 -19.08 -3.78 8.16
C SER A 158 -20.19 -2.79 8.50
N ARG A 159 -21.12 -3.22 9.34
CA ARG A 159 -22.17 -2.34 9.86
C ARG A 159 -22.47 -2.65 11.32
N PRO A 160 -22.89 -1.64 12.12
CA PRO A 160 -23.42 -1.91 13.44
C PRO A 160 -24.61 -2.87 13.37
N TRP A 161 -24.68 -3.80 14.31
CA TRP A 161 -25.75 -4.79 14.40
C TRP A 161 -26.07 -5.05 15.87
N THR A 162 -27.35 -4.99 16.18
CA THR A 162 -27.89 -5.37 17.46
C THR A 162 -28.86 -6.52 17.25
N ASP A 163 -28.49 -7.70 17.74
CA ASP A 163 -29.35 -8.89 17.78
C ASP A 163 -30.44 -8.68 18.83
N SER A 164 -31.56 -8.10 18.41
CA SER A 164 -32.61 -7.64 19.35
C SER A 164 -33.49 -8.75 19.80
N ASN A 165 -33.63 -9.83 19.07
CA ASN A 165 -34.43 -11.00 19.42
C ASN A 165 -33.61 -12.16 20.00
N GLY A 166 -32.26 -12.07 19.98
CA GLY A 166 -31.37 -13.04 20.61
C GLY A 166 -31.22 -14.35 19.84
N ASN A 167 -31.60 -14.38 18.56
CA ASN A 167 -31.59 -15.59 17.76
C ASN A 167 -30.23 -15.84 17.02
N TRP A 168 -29.29 -14.88 17.08
CA TRP A 168 -27.99 -14.91 16.43
C TRP A 168 -28.06 -15.02 14.91
N VAL A 169 -29.20 -14.63 14.34
CA VAL A 169 -29.38 -14.50 12.89
C VAL A 169 -29.55 -13.02 12.57
N VAL A 170 -28.90 -12.54 11.53
CA VAL A 170 -29.03 -11.13 11.13
C VAL A 170 -30.33 -10.96 10.33
N ASP A 171 -31.32 -10.30 10.92
CA ASP A 171 -32.63 -10.08 10.32
C ASP A 171 -32.72 -8.76 9.52
N CYS A 172 -31.64 -8.45 8.78
CA CYS A 172 -31.55 -7.28 7.92
C CYS A 172 -31.07 -7.68 6.52
N ASP A 173 -31.47 -6.89 5.52
CA ASP A 173 -30.84 -6.95 4.19
C ASP A 173 -29.43 -6.35 4.25
N LEU A 174 -28.42 -7.21 4.26
CA LEU A 174 -27.00 -6.81 4.40
C LEU A 174 -26.45 -6.13 3.14
N LEU A 175 -27.12 -6.27 1.98
CA LEU A 175 -26.74 -5.60 0.72
C LEU A 175 -27.35 -4.19 0.62
N ASN A 176 -28.35 -3.87 1.41
CA ASN A 176 -28.91 -2.53 1.52
C ASN A 176 -28.15 -1.74 2.59
N SER A 177 -27.39 -0.73 2.19
CA SER A 177 -26.57 0.09 3.07
C SER A 177 -27.35 1.02 4.01
N ALA A 178 -28.64 1.25 3.80
CA ALA A 178 -29.45 2.09 4.67
C ALA A 178 -29.61 1.50 6.09
N ILE A 179 -29.89 2.37 7.06
CA ILE A 179 -30.27 1.95 8.40
C ILE A 179 -31.58 1.17 8.32
N GLN A 180 -31.66 0.03 9.00
CA GLN A 180 -32.83 -0.82 9.06
C GLN A 180 -33.18 -1.12 10.52
N ASP A 181 -34.37 -0.70 10.93
CA ASP A 181 -34.90 -0.98 12.26
C ASP A 181 -36.10 -1.95 12.15
N ASN A 182 -35.81 -3.23 12.28
CA ASN A 182 -36.82 -4.31 12.17
C ASN A 182 -37.36 -4.75 13.53
N ARG A 183 -37.02 -4.05 14.61
CA ARG A 183 -37.42 -4.44 15.98
C ARG A 183 -38.94 -4.46 16.16
N GLY A 184 -39.66 -3.57 15.47
CA GLY A 184 -41.11 -3.55 15.51
C GLY A 184 -41.79 -4.79 14.93
N THR A 185 -41.09 -5.60 14.14
CA THR A 185 -41.55 -6.86 13.54
C THR A 185 -40.84 -8.08 14.13
N GLY A 186 -40.12 -7.91 15.25
CA GLY A 186 -39.41 -9.00 15.93
C GLY A 186 -38.04 -9.31 15.36
N GLY A 187 -37.49 -8.44 14.50
CA GLY A 187 -36.13 -8.54 13.93
C GLY A 187 -35.13 -7.62 14.63
N ASP A 188 -34.07 -7.27 13.92
CA ASP A 188 -32.88 -6.58 14.41
C ASP A 188 -32.81 -5.09 14.10
N LEU A 189 -31.90 -4.40 14.78
CA LEU A 189 -31.43 -3.08 14.40
C LEU A 189 -30.08 -3.18 13.69
N CYS A 190 -30.05 -2.79 12.42
CA CYS A 190 -28.82 -2.67 11.65
C CYS A 190 -28.52 -1.19 11.34
N GLY A 191 -27.36 -0.73 11.78
CA GLY A 191 -26.85 0.59 11.47
C GLY A 191 -26.52 0.75 10.00
N GLN A 192 -26.03 1.90 9.60
CA GLN A 192 -25.65 2.18 8.23
C GLN A 192 -24.48 1.29 7.78
N GLY A 193 -24.59 0.71 6.59
CA GLY A 193 -23.56 -0.02 5.90
C GLY A 193 -22.76 0.86 4.95
N ASP A 194 -21.70 0.29 4.32
CA ASP A 194 -20.91 1.02 3.32
C ASP A 194 -21.66 1.06 1.97
N ALA A 195 -22.05 2.26 1.56
CA ALA A 195 -22.72 2.49 0.26
C ALA A 195 -21.82 2.23 -0.96
N ASN A 196 -20.51 2.04 -0.76
CA ASN A 196 -19.57 1.70 -1.81
C ASN A 196 -19.31 0.19 -1.93
N TYR A 197 -19.93 -0.63 -1.08
CA TYR A 197 -19.81 -2.08 -1.19
C TYR A 197 -20.20 -2.55 -2.60
N GLY A 198 -19.42 -3.42 -3.18
CA GLY A 198 -19.62 -3.89 -4.56
C GLY A 198 -19.16 -2.92 -5.64
N LYS A 199 -18.55 -1.79 -5.29
CA LYS A 199 -18.11 -0.76 -6.25
C LYS A 199 -16.59 -0.62 -6.26
N ASN A 200 -16.06 -0.13 -7.36
CA ASN A 200 -14.68 0.32 -7.43
C ASN A 200 -14.59 1.73 -6.83
N ARG A 201 -13.77 1.89 -5.80
CA ARG A 201 -13.49 3.17 -5.16
C ARG A 201 -11.99 3.41 -5.15
N ALA A 202 -11.49 4.08 -6.16
CA ALA A 202 -10.12 4.57 -6.17
C ALA A 202 -10.00 5.73 -5.17
N ALA A 203 -9.26 5.50 -4.08
CA ALA A 203 -8.93 6.54 -3.10
C ALA A 203 -7.63 7.29 -3.44
N THR A 204 -6.86 6.78 -4.39
CA THR A 204 -5.55 7.31 -4.78
C THR A 204 -5.38 7.19 -6.28
N GLN A 205 -5.01 8.28 -6.92
CA GLN A 205 -4.61 8.32 -8.33
C GLN A 205 -3.08 8.19 -8.41
N MET A 206 -2.60 7.62 -9.52
CA MET A 206 -1.16 7.54 -9.79
C MET A 206 -0.78 8.70 -10.70
N ASP A 207 0.24 9.46 -10.32
CA ASP A 207 0.84 10.44 -11.21
C ASP A 207 1.44 9.70 -12.42
N PRO A 208 1.16 10.13 -13.66
CA PRO A 208 1.76 9.52 -14.84
C PRO A 208 3.28 9.43 -14.80
N SER A 209 3.96 10.34 -14.10
CA SER A 209 5.42 10.35 -13.95
C SER A 209 5.97 9.12 -13.22
N ILE A 210 5.17 8.46 -12.36
CA ILE A 210 5.60 7.25 -11.66
C ILE A 210 5.22 5.97 -12.42
N LEU A 211 4.43 6.07 -13.48
CA LEU A 211 3.96 4.93 -14.25
C LEU A 211 4.85 4.58 -15.45
N GLY A 212 5.92 5.33 -15.69
CA GLY A 212 6.83 5.02 -16.78
C GLY A 212 7.90 6.08 -17.03
N GLY A 213 8.73 5.81 -18.02
CA GLY A 213 9.79 6.72 -18.45
C GLY A 213 11.15 6.47 -17.80
N TRP A 214 12.04 7.43 -18.00
CA TRP A 214 13.38 7.42 -17.43
C TRP A 214 13.38 7.91 -15.99
N LYS A 215 14.21 7.29 -15.15
CA LYS A 215 14.40 7.68 -13.73
C LYS A 215 13.12 7.64 -12.89
N ALA A 216 12.12 6.85 -13.29
CA ALA A 216 10.91 6.66 -12.50
C ALA A 216 10.94 5.38 -11.66
N ARG A 217 11.79 4.43 -12.02
CA ARG A 217 11.94 3.16 -11.31
C ARG A 217 12.80 3.34 -10.06
N PRO A 218 12.40 2.78 -8.91
CA PRO A 218 13.23 2.76 -7.72
C PRO A 218 14.60 2.15 -7.99
N ASP A 219 15.64 2.79 -7.46
CA ASP A 219 17.02 2.37 -7.63
C ASP A 219 17.89 2.75 -6.44
N ASP A 220 19.03 2.10 -6.37
CA ASP A 220 20.08 2.46 -5.44
C ASP A 220 21.44 2.53 -6.12
N TRP A 221 22.29 3.37 -5.58
CA TRP A 221 23.69 3.46 -5.94
C TRP A 221 24.54 2.91 -4.80
N GLN A 222 25.54 2.15 -5.17
CA GLN A 222 26.50 1.58 -4.25
C GLN A 222 27.90 1.99 -4.64
N PHE A 223 28.63 2.52 -3.67
CA PHE A 223 30.04 2.86 -3.78
C PHE A 223 30.82 2.09 -2.72
N GLY A 224 31.97 1.57 -3.09
CA GLY A 224 32.91 0.94 -2.18
C GLY A 224 34.34 1.30 -2.54
N VAL A 225 35.17 1.51 -1.53
CA VAL A 225 36.61 1.61 -1.67
C VAL A 225 37.25 0.86 -0.51
N SER A 226 38.26 0.03 -0.82
CA SER A 226 38.98 -0.72 0.21
C SER A 226 40.45 -0.87 -0.13
N VAL A 227 41.25 -1.01 0.91
CA VAL A 227 42.64 -1.38 0.84
C VAL A 227 42.83 -2.72 1.53
N GLN A 228 43.39 -3.67 0.82
CA GLN A 228 43.75 -4.98 1.32
C GLN A 228 45.28 -5.12 1.37
N GLN A 229 45.81 -5.52 2.52
CA GLN A 229 47.24 -5.72 2.76
C GLN A 229 47.53 -7.13 3.24
N GLU A 230 48.44 -7.85 2.58
CA GLU A 230 49.04 -9.05 3.14
C GLU A 230 49.99 -8.67 4.26
N LEU A 231 49.69 -9.11 5.50
CA LEU A 231 50.50 -8.84 6.70
C LEU A 231 51.54 -9.93 6.92
N LEU A 232 51.15 -11.17 6.70
CA LEU A 232 51.97 -12.36 6.80
C LEU A 232 51.59 -13.33 5.68
N PRO A 233 52.44 -14.30 5.30
CA PRO A 233 52.04 -15.33 4.33
C PRO A 233 50.71 -15.97 4.70
N ARG A 234 49.71 -15.86 3.84
CA ARG A 234 48.34 -16.36 4.00
C ARG A 234 47.46 -15.58 5.02
N VAL A 235 47.92 -14.44 5.53
CA VAL A 235 47.16 -13.58 6.44
C VAL A 235 47.06 -12.20 5.82
N SER A 236 45.86 -11.73 5.58
CA SER A 236 45.61 -10.38 5.07
C SER A 236 44.60 -9.61 5.93
N ALA A 237 44.72 -8.30 5.96
CA ALA A 237 43.75 -7.39 6.52
C ALA A 237 43.15 -6.53 5.41
N GLU A 238 41.87 -6.21 5.51
CA GLU A 238 41.15 -5.30 4.62
C GLU A 238 40.46 -4.24 5.45
N VAL A 239 40.60 -2.98 5.00
CA VAL A 239 39.87 -1.84 5.52
C VAL A 239 39.12 -1.19 4.35
N GLY A 240 37.84 -0.96 4.52
CA GLY A 240 37.02 -0.42 3.46
C GLY A 240 35.97 0.58 3.95
N TYR A 241 35.57 1.45 3.04
CA TYR A 241 34.44 2.35 3.19
C TYR A 241 33.40 2.00 2.14
N TYR A 242 32.15 1.83 2.61
CA TYR A 242 31.03 1.47 1.76
C TYR A 242 29.88 2.44 1.99
N ARG A 243 29.27 2.91 0.89
CA ARG A 243 28.11 3.80 0.93
C ARG A 243 27.04 3.31 -0.03
N ARG A 244 25.81 3.34 0.43
CA ARG A 244 24.62 3.09 -0.37
C ARG A 244 23.65 4.26 -0.19
N TRP A 245 23.02 4.69 -1.29
CA TRP A 245 21.98 5.71 -1.25
C TRP A 245 20.92 5.43 -2.29
N TRP A 246 19.72 5.93 -2.04
CA TRP A 246 18.53 5.69 -2.85
C TRP A 246 18.03 7.03 -3.38
N PRO A 247 18.29 7.39 -4.66
CA PRO A 247 17.72 8.58 -5.29
C PRO A 247 16.20 8.48 -5.42
N ILE A 248 15.70 7.27 -5.66
CA ILE A 248 14.27 6.97 -5.74
C ILE A 248 14.03 5.74 -4.87
N TYR A 249 13.34 5.95 -3.73
CA TYR A 249 13.07 4.87 -2.79
C TYR A 249 11.61 4.41 -2.92
N GLU A 250 11.38 3.10 -3.08
CA GLU A 250 10.04 2.55 -3.33
C GLU A 250 9.08 2.74 -2.16
N GLY A 251 9.59 2.78 -0.94
CA GLY A 251 8.78 2.92 0.27
C GLY A 251 8.33 4.35 0.58
N VAL A 252 8.79 5.33 -0.17
CA VAL A 252 8.49 6.75 0.04
C VAL A 252 7.86 7.35 -1.22
N ASP A 253 6.81 6.71 -1.72
CA ASP A 253 5.93 7.43 -2.62
C ASP A 253 5.21 8.51 -1.83
N VAL A 254 5.48 9.76 -2.14
CA VAL A 254 4.72 10.86 -1.56
C VAL A 254 3.28 10.70 -2.03
N THR A 255 2.40 10.45 -1.09
CA THR A 255 0.98 10.60 -1.35
C THR A 255 0.67 12.06 -1.07
N ASP A 256 0.50 12.85 -2.12
CA ASP A 256 -0.07 14.17 -1.98
C ASP A 256 -1.54 13.98 -1.56
N ASN A 257 -1.77 14.12 -0.28
CA ASN A 257 -3.10 14.16 0.26
C ASN A 257 -3.63 15.57 0.06
N LEU A 258 -4.35 15.76 -1.02
CA LEU A 258 -4.95 17.06 -1.38
C LEU A 258 -5.89 17.63 -0.32
N ALA A 259 -6.18 16.88 0.75
CA ALA A 259 -7.00 17.30 1.89
C ALA A 259 -6.18 17.69 3.13
N VAL A 260 -4.86 17.77 3.08
CA VAL A 260 -4.03 18.18 4.23
C VAL A 260 -3.60 19.64 4.19
N ASP A 261 -4.05 20.40 3.20
CA ASP A 261 -3.82 21.85 3.22
C ASP A 261 -4.58 22.46 4.41
N PRO A 262 -3.91 23.21 5.30
CA PRO A 262 -4.57 23.87 6.44
C PRO A 262 -5.79 24.68 6.08
N SER A 263 -5.82 25.26 4.87
CA SER A 263 -6.97 26.02 4.35
C SER A 263 -8.24 25.17 4.14
N GLU A 264 -8.11 23.85 4.12
CA GLU A 264 -9.21 22.91 3.93
C GLU A 264 -9.85 22.47 5.26
N PHE A 265 -9.31 22.91 6.37
CA PHE A 265 -9.86 22.64 7.70
C PHE A 265 -10.56 23.89 8.25
N GLY A 266 -11.83 23.73 8.59
CA GLY A 266 -12.62 24.74 9.26
C GLY A 266 -12.56 24.58 10.79
N GLN A 267 -12.44 25.70 11.48
CA GLN A 267 -12.53 25.71 12.95
C GLN A 267 -13.99 25.62 13.38
N PHE A 268 -14.26 24.84 14.42
CA PHE A 268 -15.59 24.74 15.03
C PHE A 268 -15.50 24.62 16.55
N SER A 269 -16.63 24.75 17.21
CA SER A 269 -16.77 24.60 18.64
C SER A 269 -17.89 23.61 18.97
N VAL A 270 -17.76 22.93 20.09
CA VAL A 270 -18.76 21.98 20.61
C VAL A 270 -19.09 22.38 22.05
N VAL A 271 -20.36 22.37 22.37
CA VAL A 271 -20.80 22.53 23.76
C VAL A 271 -20.86 21.15 24.41
N ALA A 272 -20.14 20.98 25.51
CA ALA A 272 -20.17 19.75 26.29
C ALA A 272 -21.60 19.53 26.82
N PRO A 273 -22.13 18.27 26.75
CA PRO A 273 -23.43 17.98 27.30
C PRO A 273 -23.47 18.23 28.81
N THR A 274 -24.63 18.50 29.35
CA THR A 274 -24.83 18.60 30.83
C THR A 274 -24.77 17.18 31.39
N ASP A 275 -23.74 16.85 32.17
CA ASP A 275 -23.54 15.54 32.81
C ASP A 275 -22.69 15.72 34.08
N ALA A 276 -23.16 15.20 35.19
CA ALA A 276 -22.45 15.31 36.47
C ALA A 276 -21.04 14.67 36.48
N ARG A 277 -20.73 13.82 35.52
CA ARG A 277 -19.42 13.17 35.36
C ARG A 277 -18.39 14.07 34.65
N LEU A 278 -18.86 15.17 34.04
CA LEU A 278 -17.99 16.13 33.36
C LEU A 278 -17.54 17.24 34.34
N PRO A 279 -16.39 17.87 34.12
CA PRO A 279 -15.96 19.02 34.88
C PRO A 279 -17.03 20.08 34.93
N ASN A 280 -17.31 20.59 36.17
CA ASN A 280 -18.36 21.59 36.45
C ASN A 280 -19.77 21.21 35.96
N GLY A 281 -20.06 19.90 35.79
CA GLY A 281 -21.37 19.43 35.35
C GLY A 281 -21.63 19.56 33.84
N GLY A 282 -20.62 19.85 33.03
CA GLY A 282 -20.77 20.06 31.59
C GLY A 282 -21.21 21.48 31.23
N GLY A 283 -21.76 21.67 30.03
CA GLY A 283 -22.26 22.96 29.55
C GLY A 283 -21.20 23.95 29.09
N TYR A 284 -19.91 23.65 29.20
CA TYR A 284 -18.82 24.51 28.73
C TYR A 284 -18.57 24.31 27.24
N THR A 285 -18.06 25.37 26.59
CA THR A 285 -17.72 25.33 25.16
C THR A 285 -16.26 24.91 24.98
N ILE A 286 -16.06 23.91 24.16
CA ILE A 286 -14.74 23.48 23.69
C ILE A 286 -14.49 24.17 22.34
N ASN A 287 -13.54 25.10 22.32
CA ASN A 287 -13.18 25.88 21.15
C ASN A 287 -11.89 25.31 20.49
N GLY A 288 -11.61 25.76 19.26
CA GLY A 288 -10.37 25.44 18.56
C GLY A 288 -10.30 24.03 18.04
N LEU A 289 -11.42 23.36 17.86
CA LEU A 289 -11.51 22.09 17.15
C LEU A 289 -11.47 22.36 15.63
N TYR A 290 -10.86 21.46 14.90
CA TYR A 290 -10.78 21.55 13.45
C TYR A 290 -11.39 20.32 12.81
N ASN A 291 -12.13 20.53 11.74
CA ASN A 291 -12.64 19.45 10.89
C ASN A 291 -12.43 19.81 9.43
N ILE A 292 -12.27 18.78 8.60
CA ILE A 292 -12.15 18.98 7.16
C ILE A 292 -13.43 19.62 6.61
N THR A 293 -13.28 20.60 5.73
CA THR A 293 -14.42 21.20 5.02
C THR A 293 -15.03 20.21 4.03
N ALA A 294 -16.26 20.44 3.59
CA ALA A 294 -16.90 19.60 2.58
C ALA A 294 -16.11 19.57 1.26
N ALA A 295 -15.50 20.68 0.87
CA ALA A 295 -14.62 20.77 -0.30
C ALA A 295 -13.34 19.96 -0.12
N GLY A 296 -12.68 20.06 1.06
CA GLY A 296 -11.52 19.24 1.40
C GLY A 296 -11.84 17.75 1.44
N ALA A 297 -12.98 17.39 2.06
CA ALA A 297 -13.43 15.99 2.11
C ALA A 297 -13.69 15.40 0.72
N ALA A 298 -14.23 16.16 -0.21
CA ALA A 298 -14.44 15.74 -1.60
C ALA A 298 -13.09 15.51 -2.32
N ARG A 299 -12.08 16.32 -2.04
CA ARG A 299 -10.71 16.16 -2.61
C ARG A 299 -9.92 15.06 -1.94
N ALA A 300 -10.11 14.80 -0.65
CA ALA A 300 -9.45 13.72 0.09
C ALA A 300 -9.67 12.33 -0.53
N ALA A 301 -10.76 12.15 -1.29
CA ALA A 301 -11.02 10.92 -2.03
C ALA A 301 -10.11 10.74 -3.27
N ASN A 302 -9.33 11.74 -3.64
CA ASN A 302 -8.51 11.79 -4.86
C ASN A 302 -7.04 12.06 -4.54
N ASN A 303 -6.47 11.31 -3.61
CA ASN A 303 -5.04 11.40 -3.32
C ASN A 303 -4.21 11.09 -4.56
N LEU A 304 -3.16 11.88 -4.77
CA LEU A 304 -2.20 11.68 -5.86
C LEU A 304 -0.93 11.06 -5.30
N ARG A 305 -0.50 9.95 -5.89
CA ARG A 305 0.78 9.31 -5.55
C ARG A 305 1.84 9.71 -6.56
N THR A 306 2.90 10.35 -6.08
CA THR A 306 4.00 10.90 -6.89
C THR A 306 5.34 10.28 -6.48
N LEU A 307 6.42 10.65 -7.20
CA LEU A 307 7.79 10.37 -6.76
C LEU A 307 8.11 11.21 -5.52
N GLY A 308 8.73 10.59 -4.54
CA GLY A 308 9.29 11.24 -3.36
C GLY A 308 10.68 11.82 -3.62
#